data_bf8df87c2b264444c18168737a88353c
#
_entry.id   bf8df87c2b264444c18168737a88353c
#
_cell.length_a   1.000
_cell.length_b   1.000
_cell.length_c   1.000
_cell.angle_alpha   90.00
_cell.angle_beta   90.00
_cell.angle_gamma   90.00
#
_symmetry.space_group_name_H-M   'P 1'
#
loop_
_entity.id
_entity.type
_entity.pdbx_description
1 polymer ?
#
loop_
_entity_poly.entity_id
_entity_poly.type
_entity_poly.pdbx_seq_one_letter_code
_entity_poly.pdbx_strand_id
1 'polypeptide(L)'
;PATMLYNLLSGILRSLGDSKTPLVFLIMCSLLNVALDIVFILTLNMGVAGAGWATLLSQLISGVLCLYFIVKKFPILHLKQDDLRLRKIYVRKLLNMGLPMGLQYSITAVGSILLQTAVNGLGATAMAAIAAGSRVSMLLVCPFDAMGTTAATFAGQNLGAGKLDRIHQGVKDCTVLGIIISAAIFVITWFGGSAMTTLFLDTADGASVDMVVPMGQQFLLINAAFAIPLLFVNLLRFTIQGLGYSEFAVFAGVFEMVARGAFGLCLVPVLGYTAACFASPAAW
;
A
#
# COMPACT_ATOMS: atom_id res chain seq x y z
N PRO A 1 -9.68 -4.56 14.78
CA PRO A 1 -9.25 -5.85 15.36
C PRO A 1 -9.32 -7.00 14.34
N ALA A 2 -10.44 -7.16 13.62
CA ALA A 2 -10.62 -8.26 12.65
C ALA A 2 -9.59 -8.25 11.52
N THR A 3 -9.38 -7.11 10.88
CA THR A 3 -8.36 -6.89 9.84
C THR A 3 -6.95 -7.18 10.35
N MET A 4 -6.65 -6.77 11.59
CA MET A 4 -5.36 -7.06 12.23
C MET A 4 -5.14 -8.56 12.43
N LEU A 5 -6.17 -9.29 12.89
CA LEU A 5 -6.11 -10.74 13.05
C LEU A 5 -5.76 -11.42 11.72
N TYR A 6 -6.51 -11.11 10.66
CA TYR A 6 -6.27 -11.69 9.34
C TYR A 6 -4.85 -11.36 8.83
N ASN A 7 -4.43 -10.08 8.91
CA ASN A 7 -3.11 -9.65 8.42
C ASN A 7 -1.97 -10.32 9.19
N LEU A 8 -2.09 -10.46 10.52
CA LEU A 8 -1.12 -11.15 11.36
C LEU A 8 -0.98 -12.62 10.93
N LEU A 9 -2.09 -13.35 10.82
CA LEU A 9 -2.10 -14.76 10.45
C LEU A 9 -1.59 -14.97 9.02
N SER A 10 -1.97 -14.11 8.09
CA SER A 10 -1.45 -14.09 6.70
C SER A 10 0.06 -13.83 6.65
N GLY A 11 0.56 -12.93 7.50
CA GLY A 11 1.99 -12.66 7.64
C GLY A 11 2.76 -13.88 8.14
N ILE A 12 2.22 -14.57 9.15
CA ILE A 12 2.80 -15.82 9.70
C ILE A 12 2.87 -16.90 8.61
N LEU A 13 1.80 -17.14 7.86
CA LEU A 13 1.78 -18.13 6.78
C LEU A 13 2.81 -17.79 5.69
N ARG A 14 2.89 -16.52 5.27
CA ARG A 14 3.90 -16.08 4.30
C ARG A 14 5.32 -16.29 4.81
N SER A 15 5.58 -16.06 6.10
CA SER A 15 6.90 -16.28 6.69
C SER A 15 7.30 -17.76 6.71
N LEU A 16 6.33 -18.69 6.73
CA LEU A 16 6.54 -20.13 6.59
C LEU A 16 6.65 -20.60 5.13
N GLY A 17 6.57 -19.68 4.16
CA GLY A 17 6.65 -19.99 2.72
C GLY A 17 5.31 -20.33 2.06
N ASP A 18 4.19 -20.29 2.78
CA ASP A 18 2.86 -20.50 2.21
C ASP A 18 2.20 -19.17 1.87
N SER A 19 2.36 -18.72 0.63
CA SER A 19 1.71 -17.52 0.10
C SER A 19 0.38 -17.80 -0.61
N LYS A 20 0.10 -19.08 -0.96
CA LYS A 20 -1.13 -19.45 -1.67
C LYS A 20 -2.34 -19.45 -0.72
N THR A 21 -2.18 -19.98 0.45
CA THR A 21 -3.28 -20.07 1.44
C THR A 21 -3.83 -18.70 1.85
N PRO A 22 -2.99 -17.69 2.20
CA PRO A 22 -3.49 -16.33 2.45
C PRO A 22 -4.24 -15.72 1.27
N LEU A 23 -3.78 -15.96 0.04
CA LEU A 23 -4.45 -15.47 -1.16
C LEU A 23 -5.87 -16.06 -1.30
N VAL A 24 -6.02 -17.37 -1.09
CA VAL A 24 -7.35 -18.02 -1.14
C VAL A 24 -8.29 -17.41 -0.09
N PHE A 25 -7.83 -17.23 1.14
CA PHE A 25 -8.65 -16.58 2.18
C PHE A 25 -8.97 -15.12 1.87
N LEU A 26 -8.05 -14.39 1.20
CA LEU A 26 -8.31 -13.02 0.75
C LEU A 26 -9.43 -12.97 -0.30
N ILE A 27 -9.37 -13.86 -1.29
CA ILE A 27 -10.41 -13.97 -2.33
C ILE A 27 -11.76 -14.32 -1.68
N MET A 28 -11.79 -15.31 -0.79
CA MET A 28 -13.01 -15.66 -0.05
C MET A 28 -13.55 -14.49 0.77
N CYS A 29 -12.66 -13.75 1.46
CA CYS A 29 -13.02 -12.56 2.21
C CYS A 29 -13.67 -11.50 1.32
N SER A 30 -13.08 -11.24 0.16
CA SER A 30 -13.60 -10.24 -0.79
C SER A 30 -14.96 -10.63 -1.36
N LEU A 31 -15.12 -11.89 -1.77
CA LEU A 31 -16.42 -12.40 -2.26
C LEU A 31 -17.51 -12.36 -1.17
N LEU A 32 -17.15 -12.75 0.04
CA LEU A 32 -18.05 -12.69 1.19
C LEU A 32 -18.43 -11.23 1.52
N ASN A 33 -17.44 -10.30 1.45
CA ASN A 33 -17.72 -8.88 1.68
C ASN A 33 -18.73 -8.35 0.68
N VAL A 34 -18.52 -8.58 -0.63
CA VAL A 34 -19.46 -8.15 -1.67
C VAL A 34 -20.87 -8.75 -1.45
N ALA A 35 -20.95 -10.04 -1.10
CA ALA A 35 -22.24 -10.67 -0.83
C ALA A 35 -22.95 -10.04 0.39
N LEU A 36 -22.21 -9.78 1.48
CA LEU A 36 -22.75 -9.13 2.67
C LEU A 36 -23.11 -7.66 2.42
N ASP A 37 -22.35 -6.93 1.59
CA ASP A 37 -22.70 -5.56 1.19
C ASP A 37 -24.05 -5.52 0.47
N ILE A 38 -24.26 -6.42 -0.49
CA ILE A 38 -25.54 -6.54 -1.20
C ILE A 38 -26.68 -6.81 -0.21
N VAL A 39 -26.51 -7.75 0.71
CA VAL A 39 -27.55 -8.10 1.69
C VAL A 39 -27.82 -6.93 2.65
N PHE A 40 -26.79 -6.33 3.23
CA PHE A 40 -26.97 -5.31 4.28
C PHE A 40 -27.41 -3.97 3.71
N ILE A 41 -26.91 -3.59 2.54
CA ILE A 41 -27.26 -2.30 1.92
C ILE A 41 -28.60 -2.39 1.19
N LEU A 42 -28.77 -3.41 0.31
CA LEU A 42 -29.96 -3.47 -0.55
C LEU A 42 -31.17 -4.15 0.13
N THR A 43 -30.95 -5.26 0.87
CA THR A 43 -32.05 -6.02 1.48
C THR A 43 -32.45 -5.48 2.85
N LEU A 44 -31.48 -5.16 3.70
CA LEU A 44 -31.71 -4.67 5.07
C LEU A 44 -31.74 -3.13 5.16
N ASN A 45 -31.47 -2.41 4.06
CA ASN A 45 -31.48 -0.94 3.97
C ASN A 45 -30.61 -0.26 5.07
N MET A 46 -29.50 -0.90 5.49
CA MET A 46 -28.64 -0.38 6.55
C MET A 46 -27.71 0.76 6.09
N GLY A 47 -27.69 1.08 4.79
CA GLY A 47 -26.84 2.15 4.23
C GLY A 47 -25.36 1.98 4.58
N VAL A 48 -24.70 3.07 4.97
CA VAL A 48 -23.25 3.10 5.30
C VAL A 48 -22.91 2.17 6.47
N ALA A 49 -23.79 2.02 7.45
CA ALA A 49 -23.58 1.09 8.58
C ALA A 49 -23.52 -0.37 8.09
N GLY A 50 -24.31 -0.72 7.07
CA GLY A 50 -24.32 -2.05 6.44
C GLY A 50 -22.94 -2.39 5.84
N ALA A 51 -22.34 -1.47 5.10
CA ALA A 51 -20.99 -1.64 4.55
C ALA A 51 -19.93 -1.85 5.64
N GLY A 52 -20.04 -1.10 6.76
CA GLY A 52 -19.16 -1.29 7.92
C GLY A 52 -19.27 -2.69 8.54
N TRP A 53 -20.51 -3.18 8.72
CA TRP A 53 -20.74 -4.52 9.25
C TRP A 53 -20.32 -5.63 8.27
N ALA A 54 -20.56 -5.47 6.98
CA ALA A 54 -20.10 -6.41 5.96
C ALA A 54 -18.59 -6.58 5.97
N THR A 55 -17.87 -5.47 6.02
CA THR A 55 -16.40 -5.48 6.11
C THR A 55 -15.91 -6.14 7.39
N LEU A 56 -16.51 -5.82 8.54
CA LEU A 56 -16.12 -6.38 9.83
C LEU A 56 -16.36 -7.90 9.87
N LEU A 57 -17.52 -8.36 9.44
CA LEU A 57 -17.87 -9.78 9.46
C LEU A 57 -17.03 -10.59 8.48
N SER A 58 -16.85 -10.12 7.25
CA SER A 58 -16.03 -10.81 6.24
C SER A 58 -14.57 -10.98 6.71
N GLN A 59 -13.99 -9.95 7.30
CA GLN A 59 -12.64 -9.98 7.87
C GLN A 59 -12.54 -10.91 9.10
N LEU A 60 -13.55 -10.90 9.96
CA LEU A 60 -13.58 -11.76 11.14
C LEU A 60 -13.68 -13.25 10.74
N ILE A 61 -14.62 -13.57 9.86
CA ILE A 61 -14.83 -14.94 9.36
C ILE A 61 -13.56 -15.45 8.69
N SER A 62 -12.95 -14.65 7.81
CA SER A 62 -11.71 -15.02 7.13
C SER A 62 -10.53 -15.19 8.11
N GLY A 63 -10.44 -14.32 9.12
CA GLY A 63 -9.44 -14.45 10.18
C GLY A 63 -9.61 -15.74 11.00
N VAL A 64 -10.83 -16.06 11.38
CA VAL A 64 -11.13 -17.31 12.13
C VAL A 64 -10.86 -18.55 11.29
N LEU A 65 -11.27 -18.56 10.01
CA LEU A 65 -10.99 -19.67 9.09
C LEU A 65 -9.49 -19.83 8.85
N CYS A 66 -8.74 -18.74 8.71
CA CYS A 66 -7.30 -18.75 8.59
C CYS A 66 -6.64 -19.33 9.85
N LEU A 67 -7.11 -18.93 11.04
CA LEU A 67 -6.62 -19.47 12.31
C LEU A 67 -6.90 -21.00 12.43
N TYR A 68 -8.12 -21.40 12.11
CA TYR A 68 -8.49 -22.84 12.11
C TYR A 68 -7.57 -23.65 11.17
N PHE A 69 -7.33 -23.12 9.97
CA PHE A 69 -6.43 -23.76 9.01
C PHE A 69 -4.99 -23.87 9.53
N ILE A 70 -4.46 -22.82 10.15
CA ILE A 70 -3.12 -22.80 10.74
C ILE A 70 -3.00 -23.87 11.82
N VAL A 71 -3.95 -23.90 12.76
CA VAL A 71 -3.95 -24.87 13.85
C VAL A 71 -4.01 -26.31 13.32
N LYS A 72 -4.78 -26.55 12.25
CA LYS A 72 -4.92 -27.90 11.69
C LYS A 72 -3.70 -28.35 10.88
N LYS A 73 -3.09 -27.46 10.11
CA LYS A 73 -2.06 -27.82 9.11
C LYS A 73 -0.63 -27.63 9.59
N PHE A 74 -0.41 -26.72 10.54
CA PHE A 74 0.94 -26.38 11.00
C PHE A 74 1.14 -26.70 12.49
N PRO A 75 1.53 -27.95 12.84
CA PRO A 75 1.76 -28.34 14.25
C PRO A 75 2.81 -27.49 14.96
N ILE A 76 3.76 -26.92 14.20
CA ILE A 76 4.81 -26.03 14.73
C ILE A 76 4.25 -24.74 15.34
N LEU A 77 3.05 -24.34 14.94
CA LEU A 77 2.35 -23.12 15.43
C LEU A 77 1.35 -23.44 16.55
N HIS A 78 1.32 -24.69 17.05
CA HIS A 78 0.48 -25.01 18.20
C HIS A 78 1.00 -24.28 19.44
N LEU A 79 0.18 -23.41 19.99
CA LEU A 79 0.50 -22.67 21.20
C LEU A 79 0.45 -23.60 22.42
N LYS A 80 1.54 -23.65 23.16
CA LYS A 80 1.61 -24.30 24.49
C LYS A 80 1.31 -23.23 25.55
N GLN A 81 0.92 -23.63 26.73
CA GLN A 81 0.64 -22.72 27.85
C GLN A 81 1.83 -21.80 28.18
N ASP A 82 3.05 -22.28 28.02
CA ASP A 82 4.26 -21.48 28.22
C ASP A 82 4.50 -20.42 27.14
N ASP A 83 3.94 -20.61 25.94
CA ASP A 83 4.05 -19.64 24.82
C ASP A 83 3.12 -18.43 25.02
N LEU A 84 2.10 -18.56 25.87
CA LEU A 84 1.20 -17.46 26.23
C LEU A 84 1.83 -16.45 27.20
N ARG A 85 3.01 -16.75 27.76
CA ARG A 85 3.72 -15.82 28.63
C ARG A 85 4.42 -14.75 27.81
N LEU A 86 4.11 -13.49 28.07
CA LEU A 86 4.78 -12.35 27.46
C LEU A 86 6.25 -12.28 27.90
N ARG A 87 7.15 -12.66 27.03
CA ARG A 87 8.60 -12.55 27.29
C ARG A 87 9.10 -11.20 26.79
N LYS A 88 9.63 -10.41 27.72
CA LYS A 88 10.11 -9.04 27.47
C LYS A 88 11.04 -8.91 26.25
N ILE A 89 11.87 -9.93 26.00
CA ILE A 89 12.82 -9.93 24.88
C ILE A 89 12.11 -9.92 23.52
N TYR A 90 11.05 -10.72 23.35
CA TYR A 90 10.27 -10.77 22.10
C TYR A 90 9.40 -9.53 21.93
N VAL A 91 8.77 -9.07 23.01
CA VAL A 91 7.98 -7.84 23.02
C VAL A 91 8.84 -6.66 22.62
N ARG A 92 10.03 -6.50 23.21
CA ARG A 92 10.97 -5.43 22.86
C ARG A 92 11.40 -5.52 21.39
N LYS A 93 11.69 -6.73 20.88
CA LYS A 93 12.09 -6.92 19.48
C LYS A 93 10.98 -6.53 18.51
N LEU A 94 9.74 -6.94 18.79
CA LEU A 94 8.57 -6.59 17.98
C LEU A 94 8.28 -5.08 18.02
N LEU A 95 8.37 -4.45 19.19
CA LEU A 95 8.17 -3.00 19.33
C LEU A 95 9.25 -2.20 18.61
N ASN A 96 10.52 -2.62 18.72
CA ASN A 96 11.62 -1.94 18.02
C ASN A 96 11.50 -2.01 16.50
N MET A 97 10.81 -3.01 15.95
CA MET A 97 10.51 -3.08 14.52
C MET A 97 9.19 -2.40 14.17
N GLY A 98 8.14 -2.61 14.95
CA GLY A 98 6.80 -2.14 14.64
C GLY A 98 6.61 -0.64 14.87
N LEU A 99 7.17 -0.07 15.94
CA LEU A 99 7.03 1.36 16.23
C LEU A 99 7.63 2.25 15.13
N PRO A 100 8.88 2.03 14.67
CA PRO A 100 9.42 2.82 13.56
C PRO A 100 8.59 2.68 12.28
N MET A 101 8.11 1.49 11.95
CA MET A 101 7.23 1.30 10.78
C MET A 101 5.92 2.08 10.92
N GLY A 102 5.27 2.04 12.09
CA GLY A 102 4.06 2.80 12.36
C GLY A 102 4.29 4.31 12.28
N LEU A 103 5.41 4.81 12.85
CA LEU A 103 5.80 6.20 12.76
C LEU A 103 6.05 6.63 11.31
N GLN A 104 6.75 5.82 10.52
CA GLN A 104 7.00 6.09 9.11
C GLN A 104 5.68 6.30 8.35
N TYR A 105 4.70 5.40 8.48
CA TYR A 105 3.40 5.55 7.81
C TYR A 105 2.67 6.82 8.26
N SER A 106 2.72 7.15 9.56
CA SER A 106 2.10 8.36 10.08
C SER A 106 2.75 9.63 9.52
N ILE A 107 4.08 9.66 9.46
CA ILE A 107 4.85 10.78 8.91
C ILE A 107 4.54 10.98 7.42
N THR A 108 4.54 9.89 6.65
CA THR A 108 4.19 9.93 5.21
C THR A 108 2.75 10.42 5.01
N ALA A 109 1.81 10.02 5.87
CA ALA A 109 0.43 10.51 5.84
C ALA A 109 0.34 12.02 6.09
N VAL A 110 1.11 12.56 7.05
CA VAL A 110 1.19 14.01 7.27
C VAL A 110 1.70 14.73 6.02
N GLY A 111 2.73 14.21 5.34
CA GLY A 111 3.21 14.75 4.07
C GLY A 111 2.12 14.79 2.99
N SER A 112 1.30 13.75 2.91
CA SER A 112 0.17 13.70 1.97
C SER A 112 -0.92 14.72 2.31
N ILE A 113 -1.20 14.97 3.60
CA ILE A 113 -2.16 15.99 4.05
C ILE A 113 -1.66 17.39 3.69
N LEU A 114 -0.37 17.68 3.89
CA LEU A 114 0.22 18.96 3.52
C LEU A 114 0.09 19.23 2.01
N LEU A 115 0.37 18.22 1.19
CA LEU A 115 0.20 18.32 -0.26
C LEU A 115 -1.27 18.52 -0.63
N GLN A 116 -2.19 17.76 -0.02
CA GLN A 116 -3.63 17.89 -0.27
C GLN A 116 -4.13 19.30 0.07
N THR A 117 -3.65 19.89 1.17
CA THR A 117 -4.00 21.27 1.54
C THR A 117 -3.57 22.27 0.46
N ALA A 118 -2.37 22.11 -0.10
CA ALA A 118 -1.89 22.95 -1.17
C ALA A 118 -2.70 22.76 -2.48
N VAL A 119 -3.05 21.52 -2.81
CA VAL A 119 -3.89 21.18 -3.98
C VAL A 119 -5.29 21.78 -3.86
N ASN A 120 -5.86 21.82 -2.66
CA ASN A 120 -7.18 22.43 -2.45
C ASN A 120 -7.22 23.92 -2.84
N GLY A 121 -6.09 24.62 -2.78
CA GLY A 121 -5.94 25.99 -3.24
C GLY A 121 -5.95 26.17 -4.77
N LEU A 122 -5.80 25.09 -5.55
CA LEU A 122 -5.76 25.17 -7.03
C LEU A 122 -7.15 25.15 -7.70
N GLY A 123 -8.21 24.99 -6.92
CA GLY A 123 -9.59 24.96 -7.42
C GLY A 123 -10.14 23.56 -7.72
N ALA A 124 -11.45 23.49 -7.96
CA ALA A 124 -12.21 22.24 -8.05
C ALA A 124 -11.73 21.31 -9.19
N THR A 125 -11.38 21.87 -10.35
CA THR A 125 -10.91 21.10 -11.51
C THR A 125 -9.60 20.36 -11.22
N ALA A 126 -8.62 21.04 -10.60
CA ALA A 126 -7.35 20.44 -10.22
C ALA A 126 -7.53 19.37 -9.13
N MET A 127 -8.40 19.64 -8.15
CA MET A 127 -8.74 18.68 -7.11
C MET A 127 -9.36 17.41 -7.67
N ALA A 128 -10.35 17.55 -8.58
CA ALA A 128 -10.99 16.40 -9.23
C ALA A 128 -9.99 15.58 -10.07
N ALA A 129 -9.09 16.26 -10.81
CA ALA A 129 -8.06 15.60 -11.60
C ALA A 129 -7.06 14.80 -10.76
N ILE A 130 -6.56 15.38 -9.65
CA ILE A 130 -5.65 14.70 -8.74
C ILE A 130 -6.37 13.58 -7.98
N ALA A 131 -7.63 13.77 -7.59
CA ALA A 131 -8.41 12.74 -6.90
C ALA A 131 -8.63 11.51 -7.81
N ALA A 132 -9.10 11.71 -9.04
CA ALA A 132 -9.26 10.63 -10.02
C ALA A 132 -7.91 9.97 -10.36
N GLY A 133 -6.89 10.78 -10.67
CA GLY A 133 -5.54 10.29 -10.97
C GLY A 133 -4.91 9.51 -9.80
N SER A 134 -5.13 9.93 -8.56
CA SER A 134 -4.61 9.23 -7.37
C SER A 134 -5.27 7.86 -7.19
N ARG A 135 -6.56 7.71 -7.46
CA ARG A 135 -7.25 6.40 -7.43
C ARG A 135 -6.64 5.43 -8.46
N VAL A 136 -6.41 5.91 -9.68
CA VAL A 136 -5.74 5.12 -10.73
C VAL A 136 -4.30 4.79 -10.31
N SER A 137 -3.55 5.78 -9.82
CA SER A 137 -2.16 5.61 -9.38
C SER A 137 -2.04 4.57 -8.28
N MET A 138 -2.98 4.51 -7.33
CA MET A 138 -3.01 3.51 -6.27
C MET A 138 -3.05 2.07 -6.84
N LEU A 139 -3.81 1.84 -7.91
CA LEU A 139 -3.85 0.53 -8.58
C LEU A 139 -2.55 0.21 -9.30
N LEU A 140 -1.95 1.22 -9.96
CA LEU A 140 -0.71 1.06 -10.72
C LEU A 140 0.52 0.86 -9.82
N VAL A 141 0.50 1.40 -8.58
CA VAL A 141 1.59 1.26 -7.60
C VAL A 141 1.52 -0.06 -6.82
N CYS A 142 0.35 -0.69 -6.73
CA CYS A 142 0.13 -1.94 -6.00
C CYS A 142 1.18 -3.05 -6.28
N PRO A 143 1.67 -3.28 -7.51
CA PRO A 143 2.74 -4.24 -7.76
C PRO A 143 4.05 -3.93 -7.03
N PHE A 144 4.42 -2.66 -6.86
CA PHE A 144 5.64 -2.28 -6.15
C PHE A 144 5.55 -2.55 -4.64
N ASP A 145 4.38 -2.34 -4.04
CA ASP A 145 4.12 -2.67 -2.64
C ASP A 145 4.14 -4.19 -2.41
N ALA A 146 3.57 -4.96 -3.36
CA ALA A 146 3.62 -6.41 -3.34
C ALA A 146 5.06 -6.94 -3.47
N MET A 147 5.86 -6.35 -4.36
CA MET A 147 7.29 -6.67 -4.50
C MET A 147 8.07 -6.31 -3.25
N GLY A 148 7.82 -5.15 -2.64
CA GLY A 148 8.45 -4.72 -1.40
C GLY A 148 8.19 -5.71 -0.27
N THR A 149 6.93 -6.07 -0.02
CA THR A 149 6.56 -7.04 1.02
C THR A 149 7.13 -8.44 0.77
N THR A 150 7.21 -8.86 -0.50
CA THR A 150 7.86 -10.11 -0.90
C THR A 150 9.35 -10.07 -0.63
N ALA A 151 10.04 -8.98 -1.01
CA ALA A 151 11.45 -8.79 -0.76
C ALA A 151 11.77 -8.78 0.74
N ALA A 152 10.94 -8.13 1.58
CA ALA A 152 11.09 -8.15 3.03
C ALA A 152 11.01 -9.58 3.60
N THR A 153 10.01 -10.35 3.18
CA THR A 153 9.83 -11.73 3.62
C THR A 153 11.00 -12.60 3.18
N PHE A 154 11.40 -12.48 1.92
CA PHE A 154 12.52 -13.22 1.34
C PHE A 154 13.85 -12.87 2.02
N ALA A 155 14.11 -11.60 2.27
CA ALA A 155 15.30 -11.14 2.99
C ALA A 155 15.35 -11.67 4.41
N GLY A 156 14.24 -11.60 5.16
CA GLY A 156 14.15 -12.12 6.53
C GLY A 156 14.38 -13.63 6.61
N GLN A 157 13.79 -14.41 5.70
CA GLN A 157 13.96 -15.86 5.63
C GLN A 157 15.42 -16.25 5.32
N ASN A 158 16.04 -15.61 4.33
CA ASN A 158 17.40 -15.92 3.92
C ASN A 158 18.43 -15.42 4.93
N LEU A 159 18.17 -14.29 5.62
CA LEU A 159 18.99 -13.83 6.75
C LEU A 159 18.97 -14.86 7.88
N GLY A 160 17.77 -15.37 8.26
CA GLY A 160 17.61 -16.41 9.27
C GLY A 160 18.29 -17.73 8.90
N ALA A 161 18.44 -18.02 7.60
CA ALA A 161 19.13 -19.19 7.07
C ALA A 161 20.63 -18.95 6.82
N GLY A 162 21.18 -17.75 7.09
CA GLY A 162 22.57 -17.39 6.85
C GLY A 162 22.98 -17.27 5.37
N LYS A 163 21.99 -17.14 4.44
CA LYS A 163 22.21 -17.16 2.99
C LYS A 163 22.18 -15.75 2.40
N LEU A 164 23.20 -14.93 2.70
CA LEU A 164 23.26 -13.52 2.29
C LEU A 164 23.31 -13.34 0.76
N ASP A 165 24.02 -14.23 0.05
CA ASP A 165 24.12 -14.16 -1.43
C ASP A 165 22.74 -14.24 -2.09
N ARG A 166 21.83 -15.01 -1.51
CA ARG A 166 20.45 -15.11 -2.00
C ARG A 166 19.67 -13.82 -1.85
N ILE A 167 19.91 -13.07 -0.78
CA ILE A 167 19.28 -11.75 -0.58
C ILE A 167 19.69 -10.81 -1.70
N HIS A 168 21.00 -10.77 -1.99
CA HIS A 168 21.52 -9.93 -3.07
C HIS A 168 20.96 -10.30 -4.43
N GLN A 169 20.88 -11.61 -4.73
CA GLN A 169 20.27 -12.09 -5.97
C GLN A 169 18.78 -11.75 -6.03
N GLY A 170 18.03 -11.95 -4.94
CA GLY A 170 16.61 -11.63 -4.89
C GLY A 170 16.31 -10.14 -5.10
N VAL A 171 17.14 -9.24 -4.56
CA VAL A 171 17.00 -7.80 -4.82
C VAL A 171 17.25 -7.48 -6.29
N LYS A 172 18.26 -8.10 -6.93
CA LYS A 172 18.52 -7.94 -8.37
C LYS A 172 17.32 -8.42 -9.21
N ASP A 173 16.79 -9.61 -8.92
CA ASP A 173 15.68 -10.19 -9.66
C ASP A 173 14.42 -9.34 -9.52
N CYS A 174 14.14 -8.86 -8.31
CA CYS A 174 13.05 -7.91 -8.07
C CYS A 174 13.28 -6.58 -8.79
N THR A 175 14.51 -6.08 -8.87
CA THR A 175 14.81 -4.84 -9.60
C THR A 175 14.51 -5.01 -11.09
N VAL A 176 14.95 -6.10 -11.72
CA VAL A 176 14.69 -6.37 -13.14
C VAL A 176 13.18 -6.47 -13.39
N LEU A 177 12.48 -7.25 -12.58
CA LEU A 177 11.02 -7.39 -12.70
C LEU A 177 10.32 -6.04 -12.50
N GLY A 178 10.75 -5.24 -11.53
CA GLY A 178 10.19 -3.92 -11.25
C GLY A 178 10.42 -2.92 -12.39
N ILE A 179 11.56 -2.97 -13.06
CA ILE A 179 11.81 -2.15 -14.27
C ILE A 179 10.85 -2.54 -15.40
N ILE A 180 10.62 -3.83 -15.61
CA ILE A 180 9.66 -4.31 -16.61
C ILE A 180 8.25 -3.82 -16.27
N ILE A 181 7.84 -3.93 -15.01
CA ILE A 181 6.54 -3.43 -14.54
C ILE A 181 6.45 -1.90 -14.70
N SER A 182 7.51 -1.15 -14.38
CA SER A 182 7.55 0.31 -14.55
C SER A 182 7.35 0.70 -16.02
N ALA A 183 8.03 0.00 -16.94
CA ALA A 183 7.84 0.22 -18.37
C ALA A 183 6.41 -0.10 -18.82
N ALA A 184 5.84 -1.19 -18.33
CA ALA A 184 4.45 -1.56 -18.63
C ALA A 184 3.46 -0.51 -18.10
N ILE A 185 3.65 -0.02 -16.87
CA ILE A 185 2.83 1.05 -16.27
C ILE A 185 2.92 2.32 -17.12
N PHE A 186 4.11 2.70 -17.55
CA PHE A 186 4.29 3.88 -18.41
C PHE A 186 3.53 3.74 -19.74
N VAL A 187 3.65 2.60 -20.42
CA VAL A 187 2.95 2.32 -21.68
C VAL A 187 1.42 2.32 -21.46
N ILE A 188 0.94 1.63 -20.43
CA ILE A 188 -0.50 1.59 -20.11
C ILE A 188 -1.04 3.00 -19.83
N THR A 189 -0.30 3.81 -19.08
CA THR A 189 -0.70 5.17 -18.75
C THR A 189 -0.64 6.10 -19.97
N TRP A 190 0.35 5.90 -20.84
CA TRP A 190 0.48 6.69 -22.06
C TRP A 190 -0.73 6.55 -23.00
N PHE A 191 -1.16 5.31 -23.24
CA PHE A 191 -2.28 5.05 -24.13
C PHE A 191 -3.65 5.05 -23.45
N GLY A 192 -3.72 4.64 -22.19
CA GLY A 192 -4.98 4.44 -21.46
C GLY A 192 -5.27 5.47 -20.37
N GLY A 193 -4.35 6.41 -20.09
CA GLY A 193 -4.46 7.32 -18.94
C GLY A 193 -5.73 8.18 -18.97
N SER A 194 -6.14 8.67 -20.14
CA SER A 194 -7.41 9.42 -20.29
C SER A 194 -8.63 8.55 -19.95
N ALA A 195 -8.70 7.35 -20.51
CA ALA A 195 -9.81 6.43 -20.26
C ALA A 195 -9.87 6.01 -18.79
N MET A 196 -8.72 5.75 -18.17
CA MET A 196 -8.63 5.45 -16.75
C MET A 196 -9.08 6.62 -15.87
N THR A 197 -8.67 7.86 -16.20
CA THR A 197 -9.10 9.04 -15.47
C THR A 197 -10.61 9.22 -15.58
N THR A 198 -11.19 9.06 -16.77
CA THR A 198 -12.63 9.17 -17.00
C THR A 198 -13.41 8.12 -16.17
N LEU A 199 -12.90 6.90 -16.04
CA LEU A 199 -13.55 5.83 -15.29
C LEU A 199 -13.71 6.17 -13.78
N PHE A 200 -12.78 6.93 -13.23
CA PHE A 200 -12.77 7.32 -11.82
C PHE A 200 -13.22 8.77 -11.57
N LEU A 201 -13.66 9.45 -12.62
CA LEU A 201 -14.21 10.79 -12.49
C LEU A 201 -15.66 10.72 -12.01
N ASP A 202 -15.91 11.39 -10.89
CA ASP A 202 -17.29 11.52 -10.38
C ASP A 202 -17.96 12.68 -11.13
N THR A 203 -18.93 12.37 -11.99
CA THR A 203 -19.62 13.36 -12.83
C THR A 203 -20.54 14.29 -12.03
N ALA A 204 -20.73 14.02 -10.73
CA ALA A 204 -21.55 14.85 -9.85
C ALA A 204 -20.88 16.17 -9.41
N ASP A 205 -19.55 16.29 -9.54
CA ASP A 205 -18.80 17.44 -9.01
C ASP A 205 -18.80 18.70 -9.90
N GLY A 206 -19.57 18.73 -11.00
CA GLY A 206 -19.74 19.93 -11.85
C GLY A 206 -18.46 20.41 -12.56
N ALA A 207 -17.37 19.67 -12.47
CA ALA A 207 -16.14 19.95 -13.18
C ALA A 207 -16.27 19.51 -14.66
N SER A 208 -15.86 20.34 -15.59
CA SER A 208 -15.93 20.00 -17.02
C SER A 208 -14.97 18.84 -17.32
N VAL A 209 -15.52 17.71 -17.75
CA VAL A 209 -14.78 16.48 -18.11
C VAL A 209 -13.62 16.80 -19.05
N ASP A 210 -13.83 17.71 -19.98
CA ASP A 210 -12.86 18.15 -20.99
C ASP A 210 -11.58 18.76 -20.39
N MET A 211 -11.66 19.38 -19.20
CA MET A 211 -10.49 19.93 -18.52
C MET A 211 -9.86 18.94 -17.52
N VAL A 212 -10.68 18.16 -16.83
CA VAL A 212 -10.21 17.24 -15.78
C VAL A 212 -9.44 16.07 -16.36
N VAL A 213 -9.90 15.50 -17.49
CA VAL A 213 -9.28 14.30 -18.09
C VAL A 213 -7.85 14.55 -18.57
N PRO A 214 -7.52 15.61 -19.31
CA PRO A 214 -6.13 15.90 -19.68
C PRO A 214 -5.23 16.16 -18.48
N MET A 215 -5.74 16.86 -17.45
CA MET A 215 -4.99 17.11 -16.21
C MET A 215 -4.72 15.80 -15.47
N GLY A 216 -5.71 14.94 -15.33
CA GLY A 216 -5.54 13.61 -14.70
C GLY A 216 -4.55 12.74 -15.47
N GLN A 217 -4.59 12.74 -16.80
CA GLN A 217 -3.61 12.06 -17.64
C GLN A 217 -2.20 12.61 -17.43
N GLN A 218 -2.03 13.94 -17.37
CA GLN A 218 -0.74 14.56 -17.07
C GLN A 218 -0.20 14.11 -15.71
N PHE A 219 -1.03 14.09 -14.67
CA PHE A 219 -0.66 13.59 -13.35
C PHE A 219 -0.17 12.13 -13.41
N LEU A 220 -0.92 11.27 -14.09
CA LEU A 220 -0.57 9.85 -14.22
C LEU A 220 0.74 9.65 -15.01
N LEU A 221 0.94 10.36 -16.11
CA LEU A 221 2.16 10.25 -16.92
C LEU A 221 3.40 10.70 -16.16
N ILE A 222 3.31 11.81 -15.41
CA ILE A 222 4.42 12.27 -14.58
C ILE A 222 4.76 11.20 -13.52
N ASN A 223 3.77 10.68 -12.80
CA ASN A 223 4.00 9.64 -11.80
C ASN A 223 4.55 8.35 -12.43
N ALA A 224 4.06 7.94 -13.59
CA ALA A 224 4.55 6.76 -14.31
C ALA A 224 5.99 6.93 -14.83
N ALA A 225 6.36 8.13 -15.27
CA ALA A 225 7.74 8.42 -15.70
C ALA A 225 8.76 8.27 -14.54
N PHE A 226 8.31 8.50 -13.30
CA PHE A 226 9.14 8.36 -12.10
C PHE A 226 8.87 7.04 -11.34
N ALA A 227 8.26 6.04 -11.98
CA ALA A 227 7.99 4.73 -11.37
C ALA A 227 9.27 3.97 -10.99
N ILE A 228 10.40 4.18 -11.68
CA ILE A 228 11.68 3.54 -11.35
C ILE A 228 12.24 4.05 -10.01
N PRO A 229 12.36 5.35 -9.72
CA PRO A 229 12.67 5.84 -8.37
C PRO A 229 11.74 5.25 -7.30
N LEU A 230 10.43 5.22 -7.52
CA LEU A 230 9.46 4.63 -6.59
C LEU A 230 9.73 3.14 -6.33
N LEU A 231 10.07 2.37 -7.38
CA LEU A 231 10.47 0.97 -7.25
C LEU A 231 11.65 0.84 -6.28
N PHE A 232 12.72 1.62 -6.46
CA PHE A 232 13.90 1.53 -5.60
C PHE A 232 13.60 1.93 -4.17
N VAL A 233 12.84 3.00 -3.95
CA VAL A 233 12.41 3.42 -2.61
C VAL A 233 11.65 2.30 -1.91
N ASN A 234 10.64 1.70 -2.56
CA ASN A 234 9.88 0.62 -1.97
C ASN A 234 10.72 -0.63 -1.76
N LEU A 235 11.43 -1.10 -2.80
CA LEU A 235 12.21 -2.34 -2.73
C LEU A 235 13.28 -2.29 -1.64
N LEU A 236 14.08 -1.22 -1.60
CA LEU A 236 15.16 -1.09 -0.62
C LEU A 236 14.63 -0.89 0.79
N ARG A 237 13.62 -0.03 0.96
CA ARG A 237 12.98 0.24 2.25
C ARG A 237 12.43 -1.05 2.87
N PHE A 238 11.64 -1.80 2.15
CA PHE A 238 11.07 -3.05 2.63
C PHE A 238 12.12 -4.12 2.86
N THR A 239 13.16 -4.20 2.01
CA THR A 239 14.27 -5.14 2.21
C THR A 239 15.01 -4.83 3.51
N ILE A 240 15.34 -3.56 3.79
CA ILE A 240 16.00 -3.12 5.02
C ILE A 240 15.13 -3.43 6.24
N GLN A 241 13.83 -3.19 6.15
CA GLN A 241 12.87 -3.57 7.21
C GLN A 241 12.86 -5.08 7.43
N GLY A 242 12.87 -5.89 6.36
CA GLY A 242 12.94 -7.35 6.43
C GLY A 242 14.23 -7.87 7.07
N LEU A 243 15.33 -7.13 6.97
CA LEU A 243 16.59 -7.41 7.64
C LEU A 243 16.59 -7.01 9.13
N GLY A 244 15.53 -6.33 9.60
CA GLY A 244 15.39 -5.92 11.01
C GLY A 244 15.82 -4.50 11.31
N TYR A 245 16.18 -3.70 10.31
CA TYR A 245 16.63 -2.31 10.44
C TYR A 245 15.50 -1.31 10.14
N SER A 246 14.39 -1.42 10.86
CA SER A 246 13.20 -0.57 10.63
C SER A 246 13.42 0.92 10.94
N GLU A 247 14.46 1.26 11.69
CA GLU A 247 14.79 2.64 12.07
C GLU A 247 15.08 3.51 10.84
N PHE A 248 15.77 2.96 9.84
CA PHE A 248 16.09 3.68 8.60
C PHE A 248 14.84 4.03 7.77
N ALA A 249 13.77 3.29 7.92
CA ALA A 249 12.51 3.57 7.24
C ALA A 249 11.85 4.86 7.74
N VAL A 250 12.07 5.23 9.01
CA VAL A 250 11.56 6.50 9.57
C VAL A 250 12.22 7.68 8.87
N PHE A 251 13.54 7.63 8.66
CA PHE A 251 14.25 8.69 7.95
C PHE A 251 13.71 8.86 6.52
N ALA A 252 13.46 7.76 5.81
CA ALA A 252 12.85 7.82 4.49
C ALA A 252 11.48 8.51 4.55
N GLY A 253 10.63 8.19 5.54
CA GLY A 253 9.35 8.86 5.75
C GLY A 253 9.48 10.35 6.04
N VAL A 254 10.48 10.77 6.84
CA VAL A 254 10.75 12.18 7.13
C VAL A 254 11.17 12.93 5.86
N PHE A 255 12.10 12.40 5.08
CA PHE A 255 12.50 13.01 3.82
C PHE A 255 11.34 13.14 2.84
N GLU A 256 10.53 12.09 2.73
CA GLU A 256 9.32 12.09 1.90
C GLU A 256 8.31 13.16 2.34
N MET A 257 8.09 13.31 3.64
CA MET A 257 7.23 14.35 4.22
C MET A 257 7.77 15.76 3.94
N VAL A 258 9.06 15.99 4.16
CA VAL A 258 9.72 17.27 3.92
C VAL A 258 9.65 17.66 2.44
N ALA A 259 9.94 16.71 1.54
CA ALA A 259 9.86 16.95 0.11
C ALA A 259 8.44 17.32 -0.32
N ARG A 260 7.43 16.53 0.09
CA ARG A 260 6.02 16.84 -0.22
C ARG A 260 5.57 18.17 0.39
N GLY A 261 5.98 18.47 1.61
CA GLY A 261 5.69 19.74 2.27
C GLY A 261 6.33 20.93 1.54
N ALA A 262 7.60 20.82 1.16
CA ALA A 262 8.31 21.85 0.42
C ALA A 262 7.66 22.11 -0.96
N PHE A 263 7.34 21.06 -1.70
CA PHE A 263 6.63 21.18 -2.97
C PHE A 263 5.24 21.79 -2.78
N GLY A 264 4.47 21.28 -1.81
CA GLY A 264 3.12 21.76 -1.55
C GLY A 264 3.07 23.23 -1.12
N LEU A 265 3.91 23.61 -0.16
CA LEU A 265 3.84 24.97 0.42
C LEU A 265 4.61 26.01 -0.37
N CYS A 266 5.72 25.65 -1.05
CA CYS A 266 6.57 26.62 -1.74
C CYS A 266 6.36 26.61 -3.26
N LEU A 267 6.23 25.44 -3.89
CA LEU A 267 6.20 25.34 -5.35
C LEU A 267 4.78 25.32 -5.93
N VAL A 268 3.84 24.69 -5.27
CA VAL A 268 2.44 24.67 -5.75
C VAL A 268 1.83 26.07 -5.88
N PRO A 269 2.02 27.01 -4.94
CA PRO A 269 1.52 28.37 -5.10
C PRO A 269 2.11 29.15 -6.29
N VAL A 270 3.34 28.80 -6.71
CA VAL A 270 4.07 29.49 -7.79
C VAL A 270 3.87 28.83 -9.15
N LEU A 271 4.00 27.52 -9.21
CA LEU A 271 3.98 26.72 -10.45
C LEU A 271 2.64 26.01 -10.68
N GLY A 272 1.70 26.13 -9.75
CA GLY A 272 0.35 25.60 -9.88
C GLY A 272 0.29 24.07 -9.96
N TYR A 273 -0.59 23.57 -10.83
CA TYR A 273 -0.91 22.15 -10.98
C TYR A 273 0.30 21.26 -11.31
N THR A 274 1.20 21.76 -12.15
CA THR A 274 2.40 21.00 -12.55
C THR A 274 3.27 20.67 -11.34
N ALA A 275 3.47 21.62 -10.41
CA ALA A 275 4.21 21.36 -9.18
C ALA A 275 3.52 20.30 -8.30
N ALA A 276 2.20 20.33 -8.24
CA ALA A 276 1.44 19.30 -7.49
C ALA A 276 1.64 17.90 -8.09
N CYS A 277 1.73 17.77 -9.41
CA CYS A 277 2.03 16.49 -10.08
C CYS A 277 3.44 15.97 -9.76
N PHE A 278 4.42 16.84 -9.60
CA PHE A 278 5.80 16.46 -9.27
C PHE A 278 6.05 16.25 -7.78
N ALA A 279 5.13 16.62 -6.89
CA ALA A 279 5.34 16.57 -5.44
C ALA A 279 5.61 15.15 -4.91
N SER A 280 4.91 14.13 -5.43
CA SER A 280 5.17 12.73 -5.07
C SER A 280 6.44 12.18 -5.73
N PRO A 281 6.64 12.34 -7.06
CA PRO A 281 7.90 11.96 -7.72
C PRO A 281 9.17 12.56 -7.10
N ALA A 282 9.11 13.82 -6.68
CA ALA A 282 10.25 14.47 -6.03
C ALA A 282 10.56 13.96 -4.62
N ALA A 283 9.59 13.30 -3.99
CA ALA A 283 9.74 12.69 -2.68
C ALA A 283 10.32 11.26 -2.74
N TRP A 284 10.34 10.65 -3.93
CA TRP A 284 10.92 9.32 -4.19
C TRP A 284 12.41 9.42 -4.56
#